data_9a70a5040bde68943addaff532b4728c
#
_entry.id   9a70a5040bde68943addaff532b4728c
#
_cell.length_a   1.000
_cell.length_b   1.000
_cell.length_c   1.000
_cell.angle_alpha   90.00
_cell.angle_beta   90.00
_cell.angle_gamma   90.00
#
_symmetry.space_group_name_H-M   'P 1'
#
loop_
_entity.id
_entity.type
_entity.pdbx_description
1 polymer ?
#
loop_
_entity_poly.entity_id
_entity_poly.type
_entity_poly.pdbx_seq_one_letter_code
_entity_poly.pdbx_strand_id
1 'polypeptide(L)'
;EKETDIQFQNGKKIKSGCVNCINPQCMSLRDEDIECAEFPDIAHDMSKYLCPVNAIKSGAKAIVIDEKKCIGCGLCVASCPVGAIYLQGGKAKVSHADKKDLDTFAVDTAGIQKQNRFLTENNSPDKSGMIQKESERIIGKICDEIKRMSQEEQNILARNLLIKLGNHATLARQGNVYMRMDGFYSNKKQFGVVEIETGADMLDVSRAILDDVAVVNVRYGVDKNKNHPLAIVLSLPNKRTDYWQVLKDIRDIIEMPIGTITFGALLILLWNNKEVHDFDQFYIDVDNSSIRSSVVSLVGRSVNIGDGFYGVLENSK
;
A
#
# COMPACT_ATOMS: atom_id res chain seq x y z
N GLU A 1 10.48 -13.32 -13.63
CA GLU A 1 10.81 -12.35 -14.69
C GLU A 1 9.50 -11.79 -15.21
N LYS A 2 9.32 -10.47 -15.14
CA LYS A 2 8.15 -9.82 -15.73
C LYS A 2 8.32 -9.92 -17.24
N GLU A 3 7.49 -10.69 -17.90
CA GLU A 3 7.39 -10.65 -19.35
C GLU A 3 6.95 -9.25 -19.76
N THR A 4 7.86 -8.50 -20.33
CA THR A 4 7.56 -7.19 -20.91
C THR A 4 7.58 -7.37 -22.41
N ASP A 5 6.53 -6.91 -23.10
CA ASP A 5 6.48 -6.86 -24.57
C ASP A 5 7.42 -5.82 -25.18
N ILE A 6 8.44 -5.46 -24.45
CA ILE A 6 9.47 -4.55 -24.92
C ILE A 6 10.45 -5.37 -25.75
N GLN A 7 10.36 -5.27 -27.07
CA GLN A 7 11.34 -5.83 -27.97
C GLN A 7 12.50 -4.88 -28.16
N PHE A 8 13.70 -5.31 -27.78
CA PHE A 8 14.95 -4.67 -28.12
C PHE A 8 15.25 -4.92 -29.61
N GLN A 9 15.13 -3.91 -30.45
CA GLN A 9 15.56 -4.02 -31.83
C GLN A 9 16.99 -3.50 -31.99
N ASN A 10 17.94 -4.44 -32.20
CA ASN A 10 19.30 -4.17 -32.66
C ASN A 10 20.10 -3.14 -31.84
N GLY A 11 20.08 -3.23 -30.52
CA GLY A 11 20.83 -2.29 -29.66
C GLY A 11 20.35 -0.84 -29.75
N LYS A 12 19.24 -0.60 -30.42
CA LYS A 12 18.60 0.71 -30.55
C LYS A 12 17.52 0.88 -29.46
N LYS A 13 17.18 2.13 -29.24
CA LYS A 13 16.21 2.61 -28.26
C LYS A 13 15.00 1.68 -28.10
N ILE A 14 14.64 1.36 -26.88
CA ILE A 14 13.47 0.57 -26.54
C ILE A 14 12.24 1.39 -26.93
N LYS A 15 11.39 0.84 -27.80
CA LYS A 15 10.06 1.39 -28.04
C LYS A 15 9.15 0.86 -26.93
N SER A 16 8.74 1.71 -26.04
CA SER A 16 7.81 1.35 -24.96
C SER A 16 6.62 2.28 -24.96
N GLY A 17 5.47 1.72 -24.66
CA GLY A 17 4.27 2.48 -24.47
C GLY A 17 3.10 1.60 -24.09
N CYS A 18 2.06 2.19 -23.52
CA CYS A 18 0.88 1.51 -23.06
C CYS A 18 0.24 0.61 -24.11
N VAL A 19 0.25 1.03 -25.37
CA VAL A 19 -0.35 0.28 -26.51
C VAL A 19 0.35 -1.03 -26.83
N ASN A 20 1.55 -1.26 -26.33
CA ASN A 20 2.32 -2.50 -26.52
C ASN A 20 2.20 -3.46 -25.33
N CYS A 21 1.43 -3.11 -24.33
CA CYS A 21 1.26 -3.94 -23.14
C CYS A 21 0.15 -4.96 -23.36
N ILE A 22 0.48 -6.24 -23.46
CA ILE A 22 -0.49 -7.32 -23.63
C ILE A 22 -1.19 -7.62 -22.31
N ASN A 23 -0.46 -7.59 -21.20
CA ASN A 23 -1.01 -7.89 -19.87
C ASN A 23 -0.86 -6.67 -18.95
N PRO A 24 -1.89 -5.80 -18.88
CA PRO A 24 -1.82 -4.55 -18.13
C PRO A 24 -1.94 -4.77 -16.62
N GLN A 25 -0.84 -5.08 -15.96
CA GLN A 25 -0.77 -5.24 -14.50
C GLN A 25 -1.24 -4.00 -13.70
N CYS A 26 -1.36 -2.85 -14.37
CA CYS A 26 -1.94 -1.64 -13.79
C CYS A 26 -3.47 -1.70 -13.63
N MET A 27 -4.12 -2.67 -14.25
CA MET A 27 -5.58 -2.85 -14.18
C MET A 27 -5.98 -3.99 -13.24
N SER A 28 -5.21 -5.06 -13.20
CA SER A 28 -5.59 -6.28 -12.49
C SER A 28 -4.40 -6.90 -11.77
N LEU A 29 -4.65 -7.40 -10.57
CA LEU A 29 -3.75 -8.28 -9.83
C LEU A 29 -3.76 -9.69 -10.43
N ARG A 30 -2.75 -10.49 -10.11
CA ARG A 30 -2.70 -11.92 -10.45
C ARG A 30 -3.46 -12.72 -9.38
N ASP A 31 -3.93 -13.90 -9.73
CA ASP A 31 -4.59 -14.80 -8.78
C ASP A 31 -3.69 -15.12 -7.59
N GLU A 32 -2.44 -15.46 -7.87
CA GLU A 32 -1.43 -15.77 -6.86
C GLU A 32 -1.15 -14.63 -5.87
N ASP A 33 -1.36 -13.37 -6.26
CA ASP A 33 -1.14 -12.22 -5.38
C ASP A 33 -2.23 -12.10 -4.30
N ILE A 34 -3.46 -12.58 -4.59
CA ILE A 34 -4.62 -12.48 -3.71
C ILE A 34 -4.92 -13.75 -2.91
N GLU A 35 -4.13 -14.80 -3.09
CA GLU A 35 -4.26 -16.06 -2.36
C GLU A 35 -3.27 -16.10 -1.19
N CYS A 36 -3.74 -16.47 0.00
CA CYS A 36 -2.90 -16.73 1.17
C CYS A 36 -2.98 -18.23 1.47
N ALA A 37 -1.91 -18.96 1.19
CA ALA A 37 -1.85 -20.41 1.34
C ALA A 37 -2.07 -20.87 2.80
N GLU A 38 -1.77 -20.02 3.76
CA GLU A 38 -1.98 -20.27 5.19
C GLU A 38 -3.46 -20.25 5.59
N PHE A 39 -4.32 -19.71 4.74
CA PHE A 39 -5.76 -19.56 4.98
C PHE A 39 -6.62 -20.13 3.82
N PRO A 40 -6.37 -21.37 3.35
CA PRO A 40 -6.97 -21.86 2.11
C PRO A 40 -8.49 -22.07 2.20
N ASP A 41 -9.00 -22.38 3.39
CA ASP A 41 -10.41 -22.68 3.62
C ASP A 41 -11.26 -21.43 3.93
N ILE A 42 -10.63 -20.25 3.97
CA ILE A 42 -11.33 -19.01 4.28
C ILE A 42 -11.88 -18.38 3.01
N ALA A 43 -13.19 -18.19 2.96
CA ALA A 43 -13.84 -17.51 1.84
C ALA A 43 -13.36 -16.06 1.73
N HIS A 44 -12.73 -15.71 0.63
CA HIS A 44 -12.13 -14.40 0.41
C HIS A 44 -12.71 -13.69 -0.82
N ASP A 45 -12.46 -12.40 -0.90
CA ASP A 45 -12.82 -11.58 -2.05
C ASP A 45 -11.90 -11.88 -3.23
N MET A 46 -12.48 -12.37 -4.32
CA MET A 46 -11.78 -12.70 -5.57
C MET A 46 -11.59 -11.49 -6.49
N SER A 47 -11.93 -10.28 -6.06
CA SER A 47 -11.74 -9.08 -6.87
C SER A 47 -10.25 -8.81 -7.13
N LYS A 48 -9.91 -8.54 -8.38
CA LYS A 48 -8.52 -8.31 -8.81
C LYS A 48 -8.23 -6.85 -9.17
N TYR A 49 -9.12 -5.94 -8.83
CA TYR A 49 -8.93 -4.53 -9.16
C TYR A 49 -7.68 -3.96 -8.49
N LEU A 50 -6.76 -3.44 -9.30
CA LEU A 50 -5.60 -2.74 -8.76
C LEU A 50 -5.95 -1.34 -8.28
N CYS A 51 -6.78 -0.61 -9.03
CA CYS A 51 -7.19 0.74 -8.66
C CYS A 51 -8.36 0.71 -7.69
N PRO A 52 -8.20 1.13 -6.42
CA PRO A 52 -9.24 1.04 -5.41
C PRO A 52 -10.49 1.88 -5.76
N VAL A 53 -10.31 3.00 -6.43
CA VAL A 53 -11.39 3.92 -6.82
C VAL A 53 -11.84 3.72 -8.29
N ASN A 54 -11.43 2.63 -8.92
CA ASN A 54 -11.76 2.29 -10.30
C ASN A 54 -11.57 3.47 -11.29
N ALA A 55 -10.45 4.18 -11.15
CA ALA A 55 -10.08 5.30 -12.01
C ALA A 55 -9.44 4.85 -13.33
N ILE A 56 -8.99 3.58 -13.44
CA ILE A 56 -8.33 3.05 -14.63
C ILE A 56 -9.32 2.22 -15.43
N LYS A 57 -9.40 2.52 -16.73
CA LYS A 57 -10.28 1.80 -17.66
C LYS A 57 -9.54 1.42 -18.93
N SER A 58 -9.97 0.32 -19.54
CA SER A 58 -9.53 -0.03 -20.89
C SER A 58 -10.12 0.96 -21.89
N GLY A 59 -9.26 1.58 -22.68
CA GLY A 59 -9.65 2.45 -23.79
C GLY A 59 -9.52 1.70 -25.13
N ALA A 60 -9.91 2.36 -26.23
CA ALA A 60 -9.88 1.76 -27.57
C ALA A 60 -8.44 1.44 -28.06
N LYS A 61 -7.44 2.19 -27.60
CA LYS A 61 -6.03 2.04 -28.01
C LYS A 61 -5.06 1.82 -26.85
N ALA A 62 -5.42 2.30 -25.68
CA ALA A 62 -4.60 2.27 -24.47
C ALA A 62 -5.51 2.38 -23.25
N ILE A 63 -4.93 2.23 -22.05
CA ILE A 63 -5.67 2.54 -20.83
C ILE A 63 -6.00 4.05 -20.75
N VAL A 64 -7.10 4.34 -20.09
CA VAL A 64 -7.53 5.71 -19.77
C VAL A 64 -7.64 5.86 -18.27
N ILE A 65 -7.13 6.98 -17.76
CA ILE A 65 -7.21 7.30 -16.31
C ILE A 65 -8.18 8.45 -16.11
N ASP A 66 -9.21 8.22 -15.32
CA ASP A 66 -10.12 9.25 -14.83
C ASP A 66 -9.45 10.05 -13.72
N GLU A 67 -8.95 11.23 -14.07
CA GLU A 67 -8.24 12.11 -13.12
C GLU A 67 -9.13 12.63 -12.00
N LYS A 68 -10.46 12.68 -12.18
CA LYS A 68 -11.37 13.12 -11.13
C LYS A 68 -11.49 12.10 -10.03
N LYS A 69 -11.46 10.82 -10.38
CA LYS A 69 -11.48 9.70 -9.43
C LYS A 69 -10.11 9.40 -8.84
N CYS A 70 -9.04 9.62 -9.59
CA CYS A 70 -7.69 9.25 -9.19
C CYS A 70 -7.27 9.96 -7.89
N ILE A 71 -6.91 9.22 -6.85
CA ILE A 71 -6.41 9.74 -5.58
C ILE A 71 -4.89 9.98 -5.57
N GLY A 72 -4.16 9.51 -6.60
CA GLY A 72 -2.71 9.69 -6.71
C GLY A 72 -1.87 8.72 -5.89
N CYS A 73 -2.42 7.58 -5.46
CA CYS A 73 -1.71 6.61 -4.61
C CYS A 73 -0.44 5.99 -5.25
N GLY A 74 -0.37 5.94 -6.58
CA GLY A 74 0.80 5.41 -7.30
C GLY A 74 0.82 3.90 -7.53
N LEU A 75 -0.18 3.14 -7.10
CA LEU A 75 -0.25 1.68 -7.34
C LEU A 75 -0.08 1.31 -8.82
N CYS A 76 -0.81 1.99 -9.71
CA CYS A 76 -0.72 1.76 -11.14
C CYS A 76 0.64 2.14 -11.73
N VAL A 77 1.29 3.16 -11.16
CA VAL A 77 2.65 3.57 -11.53
C VAL A 77 3.65 2.47 -11.18
N ALA A 78 3.59 1.97 -9.94
CA ALA A 78 4.45 0.87 -9.47
C ALA A 78 4.18 -0.45 -10.21
N SER A 79 2.99 -0.61 -10.80
CA SER A 79 2.60 -1.81 -11.53
C SER A 79 2.80 -1.73 -13.04
N CYS A 80 3.19 -0.56 -13.57
CA CYS A 80 3.37 -0.40 -15.02
C CYS A 80 4.71 -1.00 -15.47
N PRO A 81 4.73 -2.13 -16.20
CA PRO A 81 5.98 -2.79 -16.58
C PRO A 81 6.79 -2.00 -17.61
N VAL A 82 6.13 -1.11 -18.35
CA VAL A 82 6.75 -0.32 -19.43
C VAL A 82 7.01 1.14 -19.03
N GLY A 83 6.68 1.53 -17.79
CA GLY A 83 6.89 2.90 -17.31
C GLY A 83 6.02 3.96 -18.00
N ALA A 84 4.90 3.55 -18.64
CA ALA A 84 4.02 4.48 -19.34
C ALA A 84 3.11 5.28 -18.41
N ILE A 85 2.97 4.87 -17.15
CA ILE A 85 2.16 5.58 -16.16
C ILE A 85 3.10 6.32 -15.21
N TYR A 86 2.81 7.58 -14.96
CA TYR A 86 3.57 8.44 -14.05
C TYR A 86 2.65 9.33 -13.24
N LEU A 87 3.15 9.89 -12.15
CA LEU A 87 2.41 10.84 -11.32
C LEU A 87 2.79 12.28 -11.69
N GLN A 88 1.79 13.12 -11.88
CA GLN A 88 1.96 14.54 -12.12
C GLN A 88 0.83 15.32 -11.45
N GLY A 89 1.17 16.29 -10.61
CA GLY A 89 0.17 17.09 -9.89
C GLY A 89 -0.69 16.25 -8.92
N GLY A 90 -0.16 15.14 -8.42
CA GLY A 90 -0.88 14.24 -7.51
C GLY A 90 -1.93 13.36 -8.22
N LYS A 91 -1.84 13.22 -9.54
CA LYS A 91 -2.71 12.37 -10.35
C LYS A 91 -1.88 11.47 -11.27
N ALA A 92 -2.36 10.27 -11.53
CA ALA A 92 -1.72 9.39 -12.50
C ALA A 92 -2.02 9.88 -13.93
N LYS A 93 -1.02 9.81 -14.77
CA LYS A 93 -1.05 10.18 -16.19
C LYS A 93 -0.50 9.03 -17.01
N VAL A 94 -0.92 8.93 -18.27
CA VAL A 94 -0.42 7.94 -19.24
C VAL A 94 0.35 8.66 -20.33
N SER A 95 1.56 8.19 -20.59
CA SER A 95 2.35 8.60 -21.78
C SER A 95 2.21 7.55 -22.88
N HIS A 96 2.39 7.99 -24.15
CA HIS A 96 2.32 7.11 -25.32
C HIS A 96 1.01 6.33 -25.44
N ALA A 97 -0.10 7.02 -25.21
CA ALA A 97 -1.43 6.46 -25.40
C ALA A 97 -1.80 6.27 -26.87
N ASP A 98 -1.13 6.95 -27.81
CA ASP A 98 -1.36 6.82 -29.26
C ASP A 98 -0.25 5.97 -29.92
N LYS A 99 -0.68 5.00 -30.76
CA LYS A 99 0.25 4.12 -31.49
C LYS A 99 1.15 4.89 -32.45
N LYS A 100 0.70 6.03 -32.97
CA LYS A 100 1.50 6.91 -33.83
C LYS A 100 2.70 7.49 -33.11
N ASP A 101 2.57 7.74 -31.81
CA ASP A 101 3.65 8.29 -31.01
C ASP A 101 4.75 7.24 -30.76
N LEU A 102 4.41 5.96 -30.80
CA LEU A 102 5.38 4.86 -30.61
C LEU A 102 6.34 4.68 -31.78
N ASP A 103 5.92 5.02 -33.00
CA ASP A 103 6.79 4.90 -34.17
C ASP A 103 7.91 5.94 -34.17
N THR A 104 7.74 7.01 -33.41
CA THR A 104 8.69 8.12 -33.29
C THR A 104 9.45 8.15 -31.97
N PHE A 105 8.98 7.45 -30.93
CA PHE A 105 9.54 7.51 -29.59
C PHE A 105 10.35 6.26 -29.19
N ALA A 106 11.50 6.53 -28.68
CA ALA A 106 12.15 5.68 -27.69
C ALA A 106 11.49 5.90 -26.31
N VAL A 107 11.74 4.99 -25.37
CA VAL A 107 11.29 5.06 -23.98
C VAL A 107 11.05 6.49 -23.51
N ASP A 108 9.86 6.81 -23.01
CA ASP A 108 9.62 8.12 -22.39
C ASP A 108 10.46 8.28 -21.12
N THR A 109 11.70 8.68 -21.34
CA THR A 109 12.62 8.97 -20.24
C THR A 109 12.09 10.10 -19.35
N ALA A 110 11.32 11.03 -19.92
CA ALA A 110 10.72 12.10 -19.12
C ALA A 110 9.60 11.60 -18.21
N GLY A 111 8.79 10.64 -18.66
CA GLY A 111 7.78 9.99 -17.84
C GLY A 111 8.41 9.17 -16.70
N ILE A 112 9.44 8.37 -17.02
CA ILE A 112 10.20 7.60 -16.03
C ILE A 112 10.92 8.54 -15.04
N GLN A 113 11.51 9.62 -15.51
CA GLN A 113 12.14 10.63 -14.65
C GLN A 113 11.14 11.30 -13.70
N LYS A 114 9.94 11.62 -14.20
CA LYS A 114 8.87 12.18 -13.35
C LYS A 114 8.40 11.18 -12.30
N GLN A 115 8.24 9.92 -12.68
CA GLN A 115 7.94 8.84 -11.73
C GLN A 115 9.03 8.70 -10.67
N ASN A 116 10.30 8.60 -11.11
CA ASN A 116 11.43 8.51 -10.21
C ASN A 116 11.54 9.74 -9.32
N ARG A 117 11.31 10.93 -9.86
CA ARG A 117 11.30 12.17 -9.09
C ARG A 117 10.22 12.16 -8.02
N PHE A 118 9.00 11.73 -8.34
CA PHE A 118 7.95 11.58 -7.33
C PHE A 118 8.33 10.56 -6.24
N LEU A 119 8.90 9.43 -6.66
CA LEU A 119 9.37 8.39 -5.75
C LEU A 119 10.59 8.84 -4.91
N THR A 120 11.36 9.80 -5.40
CA THR A 120 12.62 10.26 -4.78
C THR A 120 12.54 11.68 -4.20
N GLU A 121 11.42 12.40 -4.31
CA GLU A 121 11.25 13.78 -3.82
C GLU A 121 11.47 13.93 -2.31
N ASN A 122 11.42 12.83 -1.57
CA ASN A 122 11.78 12.79 -0.15
C ASN A 122 13.30 12.75 0.12
N ASN A 123 14.17 13.02 -0.87
CA ASN A 123 15.54 12.49 -0.84
C ASN A 123 16.68 13.46 -0.87
N SER A 124 16.49 14.71 -1.19
CA SER A 124 17.62 15.63 -1.31
C SER A 124 17.89 16.33 0.03
N PRO A 125 19.04 16.07 0.68
CA PRO A 125 19.40 16.75 1.91
C PRO A 125 19.48 18.28 1.75
N ASP A 126 19.84 18.75 0.56
CA ASP A 126 20.09 20.19 0.29
C ASP A 126 18.83 21.04 0.12
N LYS A 127 17.65 20.39 0.04
CA LYS A 127 16.35 21.07 -0.15
C LYS A 127 15.29 20.58 0.83
N SER A 128 15.69 20.13 2.00
CA SER A 128 14.82 19.44 2.96
C SER A 128 13.49 20.15 3.25
N GLY A 129 13.50 21.44 3.48
CA GLY A 129 12.28 22.18 3.82
C GLY A 129 11.27 22.31 2.68
N MET A 130 11.72 22.51 1.44
CA MET A 130 10.83 22.55 0.26
C MET A 130 10.28 21.17 -0.09
N ILE A 131 11.12 20.14 0.02
CA ILE A 131 10.76 18.76 -0.22
C ILE A 131 9.79 18.27 0.84
N GLN A 132 10.03 18.60 2.11
CA GLN A 132 9.11 18.28 3.20
C GLN A 132 7.71 18.83 2.93
N LYS A 133 7.57 20.12 2.62
CA LYS A 133 6.28 20.73 2.31
C LYS A 133 5.55 20.05 1.15
N GLU A 134 6.26 19.68 0.10
CA GLU A 134 5.66 19.02 -1.05
C GLU A 134 5.23 17.59 -0.70
N SER A 135 6.05 16.84 0.03
CA SER A 135 5.71 15.50 0.50
C SER A 135 4.50 15.50 1.41
N GLU A 136 4.46 16.43 2.36
CA GLU A 136 3.34 16.63 3.27
C GLU A 136 2.06 17.02 2.51
N ARG A 137 2.17 17.93 1.54
CA ARG A 137 1.04 18.33 0.69
C ARG A 137 0.47 17.15 -0.08
N ILE A 138 1.32 16.28 -0.64
CA ILE A 138 0.88 15.10 -1.41
C ILE A 138 0.24 14.08 -0.47
N ILE A 139 0.92 13.72 0.60
CA ILE A 139 0.43 12.70 1.55
C ILE A 139 -0.85 13.18 2.23
N GLY A 140 -0.89 14.42 2.70
CA GLY A 140 -2.08 14.99 3.33
C GLY A 140 -3.29 14.94 2.41
N LYS A 141 -3.10 15.33 1.13
CA LYS A 141 -4.17 15.23 0.13
C LYS A 141 -4.67 13.80 -0.07
N ILE A 142 -3.75 12.83 -0.14
CA ILE A 142 -4.13 11.42 -0.31
C ILE A 142 -4.85 10.91 0.95
N CYS A 143 -4.38 11.26 2.14
CA CYS A 143 -5.07 10.92 3.39
C CYS A 143 -6.49 11.48 3.44
N ASP A 144 -6.68 12.73 2.99
CA ASP A 144 -8.01 13.33 2.91
C ASP A 144 -8.92 12.63 1.87
N GLU A 145 -8.37 12.15 0.77
CA GLU A 145 -9.13 11.36 -0.19
C GLU A 145 -9.47 9.97 0.38
N ILE A 146 -8.54 9.30 1.08
CA ILE A 146 -8.80 8.01 1.73
C ILE A 146 -9.95 8.12 2.74
N LYS A 147 -10.03 9.19 3.52
CA LYS A 147 -11.16 9.44 4.42
C LYS A 147 -12.53 9.47 3.74
N ARG A 148 -12.57 9.84 2.45
CA ARG A 148 -13.81 9.95 1.67
C ARG A 148 -14.16 8.68 0.92
N MET A 149 -13.24 7.73 0.84
CA MET A 149 -13.47 6.44 0.22
C MET A 149 -14.46 5.61 1.04
N SER A 150 -15.18 4.72 0.37
CA SER A 150 -15.95 3.69 1.05
C SER A 150 -15.01 2.70 1.77
N GLN A 151 -15.52 1.99 2.77
CA GLN A 151 -14.74 0.95 3.47
C GLN A 151 -14.19 -0.09 2.48
N GLU A 152 -14.97 -0.51 1.50
CA GLU A 152 -14.53 -1.43 0.45
C GLU A 152 -13.33 -0.88 -0.33
N GLU A 153 -13.37 0.39 -0.74
CA GLU A 153 -12.26 1.02 -1.46
C GLU A 153 -11.01 1.15 -0.58
N GLN A 154 -11.19 1.43 0.71
CA GLN A 154 -10.09 1.49 1.68
C GLN A 154 -9.45 0.11 1.88
N ASN A 155 -10.26 -0.93 2.03
CA ASN A 155 -9.80 -2.32 2.15
C ASN A 155 -9.05 -2.77 0.89
N ILE A 156 -9.57 -2.47 -0.30
CA ILE A 156 -8.88 -2.74 -1.58
C ILE A 156 -7.55 -1.99 -1.65
N LEU A 157 -7.51 -0.73 -1.22
CA LEU A 157 -6.26 0.04 -1.18
C LEU A 157 -5.21 -0.62 -0.27
N ALA A 158 -5.60 -0.98 0.95
CA ALA A 158 -4.72 -1.63 1.93
C ALA A 158 -4.17 -2.96 1.38
N ARG A 159 -5.04 -3.86 0.90
CA ARG A 159 -4.64 -5.13 0.27
C ARG A 159 -3.64 -4.91 -0.85
N ASN A 160 -3.94 -3.99 -1.75
CA ASN A 160 -3.12 -3.77 -2.93
C ASN A 160 -1.76 -3.14 -2.58
N LEU A 161 -1.70 -2.34 -1.51
CA LEU A 161 -0.43 -1.83 -0.97
C LEU A 161 0.40 -2.99 -0.39
N LEU A 162 -0.19 -3.88 0.42
CA LEU A 162 0.51 -5.05 0.95
C LEU A 162 1.07 -5.93 -0.17
N ILE A 163 0.29 -6.19 -1.23
CA ILE A 163 0.74 -6.96 -2.40
C ILE A 163 1.93 -6.28 -3.08
N LYS A 164 1.87 -4.97 -3.27
CA LYS A 164 2.96 -4.23 -3.92
C LYS A 164 4.22 -4.10 -3.05
N LEU A 165 4.09 -4.32 -1.75
CA LEU A 165 5.20 -4.42 -0.81
C LEU A 165 5.74 -5.85 -0.66
N GLY A 166 5.38 -6.78 -1.55
CA GLY A 166 5.96 -8.12 -1.63
C GLY A 166 5.23 -9.20 -0.85
N ASN A 167 3.96 -8.97 -0.48
CA ASN A 167 3.15 -9.95 0.23
C ASN A 167 2.06 -10.53 -0.68
N HIS A 168 1.56 -11.70 -0.31
CA HIS A 168 0.22 -12.13 -0.69
C HIS A 168 -0.76 -11.49 0.27
N ALA A 169 -1.89 -10.99 -0.22
CA ALA A 169 -2.90 -10.40 0.65
C ALA A 169 -4.29 -10.60 0.08
N THR A 170 -5.23 -10.92 0.94
CA THR A 170 -6.63 -11.17 0.59
C THR A 170 -7.56 -10.43 1.52
N LEU A 171 -8.75 -10.11 1.04
CA LEU A 171 -9.82 -9.51 1.85
C LEU A 171 -10.84 -10.56 2.22
N ALA A 172 -11.49 -10.39 3.35
CA ALA A 172 -12.65 -11.16 3.70
C ALA A 172 -13.78 -10.93 2.67
N ARG A 173 -14.51 -12.00 2.35
CA ARG A 173 -15.64 -11.90 1.43
C ARG A 173 -16.77 -11.12 2.09
N GLN A 174 -17.24 -10.08 1.42
CA GLN A 174 -18.39 -9.30 1.89
C GLN A 174 -19.62 -10.18 2.14
N GLY A 175 -20.34 -9.88 3.23
CA GLY A 175 -21.52 -10.61 3.63
C GLY A 175 -21.26 -11.93 4.36
N ASN A 176 -20.00 -12.31 4.58
CA ASN A 176 -19.68 -13.45 5.41
C ASN A 176 -19.64 -13.05 6.89
N VAL A 177 -20.73 -13.29 7.62
CA VAL A 177 -20.86 -12.96 9.04
C VAL A 177 -19.94 -13.77 9.96
N TYR A 178 -19.31 -14.83 9.45
CA TYR A 178 -18.38 -15.67 10.21
C TYR A 178 -16.94 -15.18 10.14
N MET A 179 -16.64 -14.28 9.22
CA MET A 179 -15.33 -13.65 9.07
C MET A 179 -15.45 -12.18 9.48
N ARG A 180 -14.86 -11.86 10.61
CA ARG A 180 -14.93 -10.50 11.17
C ARG A 180 -13.76 -9.63 10.71
N MET A 181 -12.60 -10.26 10.47
CA MET A 181 -11.41 -9.58 10.02
C MET A 181 -11.60 -8.97 8.62
N ASP A 182 -10.98 -7.84 8.38
CA ASP A 182 -10.97 -7.22 7.05
C ASP A 182 -10.18 -8.01 6.03
N GLY A 183 -9.10 -8.66 6.44
CA GLY A 183 -8.30 -9.47 5.54
C GLY A 183 -7.17 -10.24 6.20
N PHE A 184 -6.32 -10.78 5.34
CA PHE A 184 -5.11 -11.54 5.70
C PHE A 184 -3.95 -11.13 4.83
N TYR A 185 -2.74 -11.32 5.34
CA TYR A 185 -1.53 -11.27 4.55
C TYR A 185 -0.63 -12.46 4.84
N SER A 186 0.20 -12.82 3.87
CA SER A 186 1.28 -13.76 4.07
C SER A 186 2.50 -13.42 3.22
N ASN A 187 3.65 -13.87 3.66
CA ASN A 187 4.89 -13.84 2.94
C ASN A 187 5.76 -15.02 3.39
N LYS A 188 7.01 -15.11 2.93
CA LYS A 188 7.92 -16.21 3.27
C LYS A 188 8.26 -16.32 4.77
N LYS A 189 8.03 -15.28 5.57
CA LYS A 189 8.41 -15.22 6.99
C LYS A 189 7.22 -15.18 7.93
N GLN A 190 6.19 -14.46 7.55
CA GLN A 190 5.05 -14.13 8.41
C GLN A 190 3.74 -14.29 7.66
N PHE A 191 2.70 -14.55 8.40
CA PHE A 191 1.31 -14.38 7.99
C PHE A 191 0.50 -13.83 9.17
N GLY A 192 -0.62 -13.16 8.88
CA GLY A 192 -1.45 -12.60 9.94
C GLY A 192 -2.80 -12.09 9.46
N VAL A 193 -3.68 -11.90 10.44
CA VAL A 193 -4.93 -11.17 10.24
C VAL A 193 -4.64 -9.69 10.06
N VAL A 194 -5.48 -9.03 9.26
CA VAL A 194 -5.39 -7.59 9.01
C VAL A 194 -6.69 -6.92 9.39
N GLU A 195 -6.59 -5.87 10.18
CA GLU A 195 -7.69 -4.97 10.50
C GLU A 195 -7.39 -3.58 9.93
N ILE A 196 -8.38 -2.96 9.29
CA ILE A 196 -8.22 -1.70 8.56
C ILE A 196 -9.15 -0.65 9.16
N GLU A 197 -8.56 0.35 9.82
CA GLU A 197 -9.33 1.40 10.48
C GLU A 197 -8.94 2.79 9.99
N THR A 198 -9.92 3.51 9.49
CA THR A 198 -9.71 4.89 8.99
C THR A 198 -10.49 5.94 9.80
N GLY A 199 -11.28 5.51 10.76
CA GLY A 199 -12.04 6.36 11.68
C GLY A 199 -11.23 6.80 12.90
N ALA A 200 -11.94 7.30 13.90
CA ALA A 200 -11.37 7.82 15.14
C ALA A 200 -11.25 6.77 16.25
N ASP A 201 -11.95 5.65 16.14
CA ASP A 201 -12.11 4.67 17.24
C ASP A 201 -11.00 3.60 17.23
N MET A 202 -9.77 4.07 17.38
CA MET A 202 -8.57 3.21 17.38
C MET A 202 -8.57 2.15 18.49
N LEU A 203 -9.30 2.36 19.60
CA LEU A 203 -9.36 1.35 20.68
C LEU A 203 -10.05 0.07 20.24
N ASP A 204 -11.00 0.16 19.33
CA ASP A 204 -11.72 -1.02 18.86
C ASP A 204 -10.86 -1.91 17.94
N VAL A 205 -9.87 -1.33 17.26
CA VAL A 205 -8.93 -2.08 16.40
C VAL A 205 -8.19 -3.18 17.18
N SER A 206 -7.65 -2.87 18.34
CA SER A 206 -6.92 -3.85 19.15
C SER A 206 -7.82 -4.98 19.67
N ARG A 207 -9.08 -4.67 19.98
CA ARG A 207 -10.09 -5.65 20.40
C ARG A 207 -10.55 -6.52 19.23
N ALA A 208 -10.83 -5.90 18.08
CA ALA A 208 -11.19 -6.62 16.86
C ALA A 208 -10.09 -7.63 16.48
N ILE A 209 -8.83 -7.23 16.46
CA ILE A 209 -7.70 -8.09 16.16
C ILE A 209 -7.62 -9.30 17.13
N LEU A 210 -7.85 -9.10 18.44
CA LEU A 210 -7.86 -10.21 19.39
C LEU A 210 -8.99 -11.21 19.09
N ASP A 211 -10.18 -10.72 18.79
CA ASP A 211 -11.31 -11.57 18.40
C ASP A 211 -11.01 -12.32 17.09
N ASP A 212 -10.41 -11.65 16.12
CA ASP A 212 -10.04 -12.23 14.82
C ASP A 212 -8.99 -13.35 14.98
N VAL A 213 -7.95 -13.11 15.76
CA VAL A 213 -6.93 -14.13 16.06
C VAL A 213 -7.55 -15.32 16.76
N ALA A 214 -8.47 -15.09 17.71
CA ALA A 214 -9.17 -16.17 18.40
C ALA A 214 -10.06 -16.97 17.45
N VAL A 215 -10.79 -16.30 16.55
CA VAL A 215 -11.62 -16.94 15.52
C VAL A 215 -10.78 -17.78 14.58
N VAL A 216 -9.67 -17.24 14.07
CA VAL A 216 -8.79 -17.94 13.13
C VAL A 216 -8.11 -19.13 13.81
N ASN A 217 -7.68 -18.99 15.06
CA ASN A 217 -7.10 -20.09 15.84
C ASN A 217 -8.12 -21.22 16.06
N VAL A 218 -9.30 -20.90 16.57
CA VAL A 218 -10.30 -21.91 16.99
C VAL A 218 -10.98 -22.56 15.77
N ARG A 219 -11.34 -21.79 14.76
CA ARG A 219 -12.14 -22.28 13.64
C ARG A 219 -11.31 -22.83 12.48
N TYR A 220 -10.12 -22.31 12.28
CA TYR A 220 -9.27 -22.66 11.13
C TYR A 220 -7.95 -23.32 11.55
N GLY A 221 -7.73 -23.52 12.86
CA GLY A 221 -6.55 -24.23 13.37
C GLY A 221 -5.22 -23.48 13.22
N VAL A 222 -5.27 -22.17 12.99
CA VAL A 222 -4.06 -21.33 12.85
C VAL A 222 -3.50 -21.05 14.24
N ASP A 223 -2.27 -21.50 14.50
CA ASP A 223 -1.60 -21.27 15.79
C ASP A 223 -1.42 -19.78 16.05
N LYS A 224 -1.92 -19.30 17.20
CA LYS A 224 -1.80 -17.90 17.61
C LYS A 224 -0.35 -17.38 17.62
N ASN A 225 0.61 -18.25 17.97
CA ASN A 225 2.02 -17.87 18.05
C ASN A 225 2.70 -17.72 16.68
N LYS A 226 2.02 -18.13 15.62
CA LYS A 226 2.46 -17.97 14.24
C LYS A 226 1.71 -16.84 13.54
N ASN A 227 0.68 -16.29 14.16
CA ASN A 227 -0.12 -15.20 13.62
C ASN A 227 0.53 -13.87 14.04
N HIS A 228 0.92 -13.08 13.07
CA HIS A 228 1.50 -11.75 13.22
C HIS A 228 0.46 -10.69 12.83
N PRO A 229 -0.45 -10.32 13.72
CA PRO A 229 -1.57 -9.46 13.41
C PRO A 229 -1.12 -8.04 13.04
N LEU A 230 -1.82 -7.43 12.09
CA LEU A 230 -1.49 -6.13 11.54
C LEU A 230 -2.70 -5.19 11.54
N ALA A 231 -2.55 -4.05 12.21
CA ALA A 231 -3.46 -2.92 12.09
C ALA A 231 -2.99 -1.97 10.99
N ILE A 232 -3.82 -1.70 9.99
CA ILE A 232 -3.58 -0.67 8.97
C ILE A 232 -4.51 0.49 9.27
N VAL A 233 -3.93 1.63 9.64
CA VAL A 233 -4.67 2.79 10.11
C VAL A 233 -4.43 4.02 9.24
N LEU A 234 -5.37 4.96 9.23
CA LEU A 234 -5.18 6.20 8.50
C LEU A 234 -4.16 7.11 9.19
N SER A 235 -4.24 7.18 10.51
CA SER A 235 -3.34 8.00 11.32
C SER A 235 -3.10 7.35 12.68
N LEU A 236 -1.90 7.47 13.19
CA LEU A 236 -1.58 7.06 14.55
C LEU A 236 -2.31 7.98 15.55
N PRO A 237 -2.94 7.42 16.59
CA PRO A 237 -3.74 8.20 17.52
C PRO A 237 -2.88 9.13 18.39
N ASN A 238 -3.54 10.05 19.10
CA ASN A 238 -2.85 10.93 20.04
C ASN A 238 -2.23 10.10 21.19
N LYS A 239 -1.09 10.57 21.73
CA LYS A 239 -0.40 9.90 22.85
C LYS A 239 -1.24 9.64 24.09
N ARG A 240 -2.32 10.39 24.29
CA ARG A 240 -3.17 10.31 25.48
C ARG A 240 -4.24 9.23 25.37
N THR A 241 -4.35 8.54 24.23
CA THR A 241 -5.32 7.45 24.07
C THR A 241 -4.84 6.19 24.78
N ASP A 242 -5.77 5.41 25.31
CA ASP A 242 -5.48 4.12 25.94
C ASP A 242 -4.99 3.08 24.93
N TYR A 243 -5.11 3.33 23.63
CA TYR A 243 -4.63 2.45 22.56
C TYR A 243 -3.20 1.95 22.79
N TRP A 244 -2.29 2.85 23.13
CA TRP A 244 -0.88 2.55 23.36
C TRP A 244 -0.65 1.59 24.54
N GLN A 245 -1.39 1.81 25.64
CA GLN A 245 -1.31 0.96 26.80
C GLN A 245 -1.91 -0.42 26.51
N VAL A 246 -3.03 -0.46 25.80
CA VAL A 246 -3.67 -1.73 25.41
C VAL A 246 -2.76 -2.59 24.54
N LEU A 247 -2.04 -2.01 23.58
CA LEU A 247 -1.06 -2.76 22.78
C LEU A 247 0.06 -3.36 23.63
N LYS A 248 0.54 -2.59 24.63
CA LYS A 248 1.54 -3.08 25.57
C LYS A 248 1.00 -4.21 26.44
N ASP A 249 -0.19 -4.08 26.97
CA ASP A 249 -0.84 -5.09 27.82
C ASP A 249 -1.06 -6.41 27.03
N ILE A 250 -1.50 -6.30 25.77
CA ILE A 250 -1.67 -7.46 24.88
C ILE A 250 -0.34 -8.16 24.66
N ARG A 251 0.72 -7.43 24.33
CA ARG A 251 2.05 -8.02 24.16
C ARG A 251 2.56 -8.66 25.44
N ASP A 252 2.47 -7.97 26.56
CA ASP A 252 3.08 -8.40 27.83
C ASP A 252 2.34 -9.59 28.45
N ILE A 253 1.01 -9.72 28.24
CA ILE A 253 0.20 -10.78 28.85
C ILE A 253 -0.07 -11.93 27.85
N ILE A 254 -0.31 -11.62 26.58
CA ILE A 254 -0.70 -12.60 25.56
C ILE A 254 0.49 -13.01 24.70
N GLU A 255 1.62 -12.32 24.84
CA GLU A 255 2.86 -12.52 24.06
C GLU A 255 2.63 -12.32 22.54
N MET A 256 1.69 -11.43 22.18
CA MET A 256 1.31 -11.18 20.81
C MET A 256 1.53 -9.70 20.45
N PRO A 257 2.63 -9.36 19.76
CA PRO A 257 2.83 -8.02 19.25
C PRO A 257 1.85 -7.76 18.10
N ILE A 258 1.11 -6.66 18.14
CA ILE A 258 0.27 -6.20 17.05
C ILE A 258 1.05 -5.12 16.27
N GLY A 259 1.42 -5.41 15.02
CA GLY A 259 2.00 -4.42 14.14
C GLY A 259 0.98 -3.32 13.81
N THR A 260 1.40 -2.07 13.84
CA THR A 260 0.54 -0.94 13.46
C THR A 260 1.24 -0.10 12.39
N ILE A 261 0.65 0.02 11.21
CA ILE A 261 1.19 0.80 10.10
C ILE A 261 0.13 1.73 9.53
N THR A 262 0.54 2.89 9.04
CA THR A 262 -0.39 3.84 8.44
C THR A 262 -0.43 3.70 6.91
N PHE A 263 -1.55 4.09 6.30
CA PHE A 263 -1.62 4.22 4.84
C PHE A 263 -0.52 5.11 4.28
N GLY A 264 -0.21 6.21 4.97
CA GLY A 264 0.87 7.10 4.56
C GLY A 264 2.24 6.42 4.58
N ALA A 265 2.52 5.60 5.58
CA ALA A 265 3.77 4.82 5.66
C ALA A 265 3.84 3.76 4.55
N LEU A 266 2.74 3.04 4.28
CA LEU A 266 2.66 2.08 3.17
C LEU A 266 2.91 2.76 1.82
N LEU A 267 2.36 3.95 1.59
CA LEU A 267 2.59 4.74 0.38
C LEU A 267 4.05 5.17 0.25
N ILE A 268 4.68 5.63 1.33
CA ILE A 268 6.10 6.00 1.35
C ILE A 268 6.96 4.79 0.95
N LEU A 269 6.69 3.62 1.51
CA LEU A 269 7.40 2.39 1.19
C LEU A 269 7.18 1.99 -0.27
N LEU A 270 5.95 2.05 -0.78
CA LEU A 270 5.63 1.82 -2.19
C LEU A 270 6.42 2.75 -3.12
N TRP A 271 6.40 4.05 -2.83
CA TRP A 271 7.07 5.06 -3.66
C TRP A 271 8.59 4.94 -3.65
N ASN A 272 9.14 4.33 -2.60
CA ASN A 272 10.56 3.99 -2.51
C ASN A 272 10.88 2.58 -3.00
N ASN A 273 9.92 1.88 -3.62
CA ASN A 273 10.05 0.54 -4.17
C ASN A 273 10.64 -0.45 -3.14
N LYS A 274 10.06 -0.45 -1.93
CA LYS A 274 10.51 -1.30 -0.82
C LYS A 274 9.59 -2.50 -0.67
N GLU A 275 10.17 -3.61 -0.22
CA GLU A 275 9.44 -4.78 0.23
C GLU A 275 9.42 -4.81 1.76
N VAL A 276 8.34 -5.33 2.34
CA VAL A 276 8.17 -5.49 3.78
C VAL A 276 7.82 -6.94 4.05
N HIS A 277 8.73 -7.65 4.71
CA HIS A 277 8.56 -9.07 5.04
C HIS A 277 8.49 -9.33 6.53
N ASP A 278 8.58 -8.30 7.35
CA ASP A 278 8.50 -8.36 8.81
C ASP A 278 7.69 -7.17 9.30
N PHE A 279 6.44 -7.42 9.72
CA PHE A 279 5.56 -6.39 10.23
C PHE A 279 5.69 -6.20 11.74
N ASP A 280 6.37 -7.08 12.48
CA ASP A 280 6.62 -6.90 13.92
C ASP A 280 7.52 -5.69 14.18
N GLN A 281 8.32 -5.26 13.20
CA GLN A 281 9.08 -4.01 13.29
C GLN A 281 8.21 -2.75 13.39
N PHE A 282 6.92 -2.86 13.11
CA PHE A 282 5.92 -1.80 13.28
C PHE A 282 5.12 -1.93 14.59
N TYR A 283 5.57 -2.81 15.48
CA TYR A 283 5.02 -2.82 16.83
C TYR A 283 5.31 -1.49 17.52
N ILE A 284 4.27 -0.89 18.10
CA ILE A 284 4.33 0.37 18.83
C ILE A 284 3.47 0.27 20.08
N ASP A 285 3.88 1.01 21.11
CA ASP A 285 3.21 1.03 22.42
C ASP A 285 3.41 2.39 23.13
N VAL A 286 3.04 2.45 24.41
CA VAL A 286 3.19 3.66 25.21
C VAL A 286 4.65 4.11 25.37
N ASP A 287 5.60 3.20 25.28
CA ASP A 287 7.04 3.50 25.41
C ASP A 287 7.63 3.97 24.06
N ASN A 288 7.07 3.47 22.96
CA ASN A 288 7.47 3.85 21.59
C ASN A 288 6.25 4.01 20.69
N SER A 289 5.78 5.22 20.51
CA SER A 289 4.59 5.56 19.71
C SER A 289 4.92 6.08 18.31
N SER A 290 6.06 5.64 17.71
CA SER A 290 6.53 6.09 16.41
C SER A 290 6.98 4.91 15.54
N ILE A 291 6.53 4.88 14.29
CA ILE A 291 6.98 3.93 13.26
C ILE A 291 8.07 4.52 12.35
N ARG A 292 8.51 5.76 12.63
CA ARG A 292 9.49 6.48 11.80
C ARG A 292 10.79 5.71 11.64
N SER A 293 11.34 5.16 12.72
CA SER A 293 12.60 4.42 12.69
C SER A 293 12.52 3.20 11.77
N SER A 294 11.43 2.45 11.81
CA SER A 294 11.18 1.28 10.97
C SER A 294 11.07 1.68 9.50
N VAL A 295 10.30 2.74 9.20
CA VAL A 295 10.17 3.26 7.82
C VAL A 295 11.52 3.76 7.29
N VAL A 296 12.26 4.55 8.08
CA VAL A 296 13.60 5.07 7.71
C VAL A 296 14.58 3.92 7.47
N SER A 297 14.57 2.90 8.31
CA SER A 297 15.42 1.70 8.15
C SER A 297 15.12 0.98 6.83
N LEU A 298 13.86 0.77 6.50
CA LEU A 298 13.44 0.11 5.26
C LEU A 298 13.77 0.96 4.02
N VAL A 299 13.50 2.27 4.09
CA VAL A 299 13.81 3.20 3.00
C VAL A 299 15.30 3.35 2.80
N GLY A 300 16.09 3.22 3.85
CA GLY A 300 17.57 3.36 3.83
C GLY A 300 18.04 4.80 3.89
N ARG A 301 17.18 5.75 4.29
CA ARG A 301 17.47 7.18 4.38
C ARG A 301 16.36 7.91 5.13
N SER A 302 16.64 9.17 5.51
CA SER A 302 15.64 10.02 6.15
C SER A 302 14.39 10.22 5.27
N VAL A 303 13.24 10.29 5.93
CA VAL A 303 11.95 10.61 5.31
C VAL A 303 11.55 12.00 5.76
N ASN A 304 11.40 12.92 4.79
CA ASN A 304 11.13 14.32 5.05
C ASN A 304 9.63 14.58 5.25
N ILE A 305 9.12 14.16 6.40
CA ILE A 305 7.78 14.44 6.90
C ILE A 305 7.93 14.91 8.33
N GLY A 306 7.30 16.03 8.67
CA GLY A 306 7.36 16.62 10.00
C GLY A 306 6.72 15.75 11.08
N ASP A 307 7.17 15.96 12.29
CA ASP A 307 6.70 15.19 13.45
C ASP A 307 5.20 15.43 13.70
N GLY A 308 4.47 14.36 13.85
CA GLY A 308 3.03 14.38 14.08
C GLY A 308 2.18 14.80 12.88
N PHE A 309 2.79 14.98 11.69
CA PHE A 309 2.04 15.34 10.49
C PHE A 309 1.03 14.23 10.13
N TYR A 310 -0.26 14.55 10.20
CA TYR A 310 -1.38 13.62 9.98
C TYR A 310 -1.29 12.30 10.76
N GLY A 311 -0.44 12.19 11.76
CA GLY A 311 -0.21 10.92 12.44
C GLY A 311 0.41 9.84 11.53
N VAL A 312 1.11 10.23 10.45
CA VAL A 312 1.60 9.27 9.43
C VAL A 312 2.74 8.40 9.94
N LEU A 313 3.72 8.98 10.61
CA LEU A 313 4.90 8.26 11.13
C LEU A 313 4.98 8.28 12.65
N GLU A 314 4.30 9.21 13.25
CA GLU A 314 4.26 9.44 14.69
C GLU A 314 2.85 9.80 15.11
N ASN A 315 2.56 9.65 16.39
CA ASN A 315 1.26 10.06 16.95
C ASN A 315 0.89 11.49 16.55
N SER A 316 -0.37 11.72 16.27
CA SER A 316 -0.91 13.06 16.02
C SER A 316 -0.73 13.96 17.25
N LYS A 317 -0.43 15.22 17.02
CA LYS A 317 -0.28 16.22 18.08
C LYS A 317 -1.61 16.59 18.72
#